data_ce0efd72f60a871eaf9d8efb3fc8b09c
#
_entry.id   ce0efd72f60a871eaf9d8efb3fc8b09c
#
_cell.length_a   1.000
_cell.length_b   1.000
_cell.length_c   1.000
_cell.angle_alpha   90.00
_cell.angle_beta   90.00
_cell.angle_gamma   90.00
#
_symmetry.space_group_name_H-M   'P 1'
#
loop_
_entity.id
_entity.type
_entity.pdbx_description
1 polymer ?
#
loop_
_entity_poly.entity_id
_entity_poly.type
_entity_poly.pdbx_seq_one_letter_code
_entity_poly.pdbx_strand_id
1 'polypeptide(L)'
;MPQFIFTMKDLRKVTPQGKEILKGIWLSFYGDAKIGVLGANGAGKSTLLRIMAGVDKDFAGEAFPAEGTRIGYLPQEPQLDPKKNVLQHVEEAVAEKRKILQRYEEISANYSDDTADEFARLQDQIDAQNLWDLDAQVEHAMDALRLPPGDADVTTLSGGEKRRVALCRLLLQPADMLLLDEPTNHLDAESVAWLERFLKDFPGCVVAITHDR
;
A
#
# COMPACT_ATOMS: atom_id res chain seq x y z
N MET A 1 2.73 -2.81 -25.64
CA MET A 1 1.77 -1.69 -25.49
C MET A 1 1.71 -1.37 -24.01
N PRO A 2 1.70 -0.11 -23.59
CA PRO A 2 1.54 0.22 -22.18
C PRO A 2 0.20 -0.34 -21.72
N GLN A 3 0.24 -1.19 -20.69
CA GLN A 3 -0.95 -1.83 -20.14
C GLN A 3 -1.50 -0.96 -19.03
N PHE A 4 -2.80 -0.65 -19.08
CA PHE A 4 -3.46 0.05 -17.99
C PHE A 4 -3.58 -0.86 -16.78
N ILE A 5 -3.22 -0.35 -15.61
CA ILE A 5 -3.31 -1.10 -14.34
C ILE A 5 -4.71 -1.03 -13.72
N PHE A 6 -5.45 0.04 -14.02
CA PHE A 6 -6.81 0.26 -13.56
C PHE A 6 -7.63 1.02 -14.60
N THR A 7 -8.90 0.67 -14.77
CA THR A 7 -9.80 1.32 -15.74
C THR A 7 -11.15 1.62 -15.10
N MET A 8 -11.65 2.82 -15.38
CA MET A 8 -13.02 3.25 -15.06
C MET A 8 -13.74 3.65 -16.35
N LYS A 9 -15.01 3.24 -16.48
CA LYS A 9 -15.87 3.58 -17.62
C LYS A 9 -17.24 4.02 -17.11
N ASP A 10 -17.62 5.24 -17.41
CA ASP A 10 -18.85 5.89 -16.96
C ASP A 10 -19.14 5.68 -15.46
N LEU A 11 -18.09 5.78 -14.64
CA LEU A 11 -18.24 5.55 -13.21
C LEU A 11 -19.08 6.65 -12.56
N ARG A 12 -20.21 6.24 -11.96
CA ARG A 12 -21.14 7.12 -11.28
C ARG A 12 -21.43 6.64 -9.86
N LYS A 13 -21.56 7.58 -8.95
CA LYS A 13 -21.96 7.29 -7.57
C LYS A 13 -22.99 8.32 -7.11
N VAL A 14 -24.10 7.81 -6.59
CA VAL A 14 -25.15 8.61 -5.97
C VAL A 14 -25.17 8.29 -4.47
N THR A 15 -25.28 9.32 -3.64
CA THR A 15 -25.42 9.13 -2.18
C THR A 15 -26.83 8.62 -1.85
N PRO A 16 -27.06 8.05 -0.64
CA PRO A 16 -28.41 7.65 -0.20
C PRO A 16 -29.44 8.80 -0.23
N GLN A 17 -28.95 10.05 -0.15
CA GLN A 17 -29.81 11.25 -0.23
C GLN A 17 -30.10 11.69 -1.67
N GLY A 18 -29.68 10.91 -2.68
CA GLY A 18 -29.95 11.20 -4.09
C GLY A 18 -28.98 12.20 -4.74
N LYS A 19 -27.91 12.60 -4.07
CA LYS A 19 -26.88 13.49 -4.64
C LYS A 19 -25.86 12.69 -5.43
N GLU A 20 -25.70 13.00 -6.73
CA GLU A 20 -24.64 12.42 -7.55
C GLU A 20 -23.29 13.07 -7.21
N ILE A 21 -22.32 12.28 -6.72
CA ILE A 21 -20.98 12.72 -6.32
C ILE A 21 -19.91 12.34 -7.35
N LEU A 22 -20.07 11.21 -8.05
CA LEU A 22 -19.24 10.86 -9.22
C LEU A 22 -20.14 10.87 -10.46
N LYS A 23 -19.74 11.61 -11.50
CA LYS A 23 -20.62 12.01 -12.60
C LYS A 23 -20.14 11.47 -13.96
N GLY A 24 -19.93 10.16 -14.06
CA GLY A 24 -19.53 9.54 -15.31
C GLY A 24 -18.04 9.69 -15.59
N ILE A 25 -17.20 9.14 -14.74
CA ILE A 25 -15.73 9.20 -14.89
C ILE A 25 -15.28 8.13 -15.88
N TRP A 26 -14.52 8.58 -16.91
CA TRP A 26 -13.81 7.74 -17.86
C TRP A 26 -12.32 7.98 -17.68
N LEU A 27 -11.60 7.02 -17.11
CA LEU A 27 -10.19 7.18 -16.82
C LEU A 27 -9.48 5.82 -16.77
N SER A 28 -8.26 5.77 -17.31
CA SER A 28 -7.39 4.61 -17.19
C SER A 28 -6.02 5.04 -16.69
N PHE A 29 -5.42 4.23 -15.82
CA PHE A 29 -4.16 4.51 -15.14
C PHE A 29 -3.06 3.60 -15.70
N TYR A 30 -1.89 4.19 -15.97
CA TYR A 30 -0.69 3.43 -16.29
C TYR A 30 -0.05 2.84 -15.04
N GLY A 31 0.69 1.75 -15.23
CA GLY A 31 1.26 0.97 -14.11
C GLY A 31 2.31 1.72 -13.27
N ASP A 32 2.92 2.78 -13.80
CA ASP A 32 3.96 3.59 -13.15
C ASP A 32 3.48 5.02 -12.81
N ALA A 33 2.21 5.33 -13.04
CA ALA A 33 1.68 6.68 -12.87
C ALA A 33 1.68 7.16 -11.41
N LYS A 34 2.01 8.44 -11.19
CA LYS A 34 1.91 9.13 -9.89
C LYS A 34 0.84 10.21 -10.00
N ILE A 35 -0.27 10.03 -9.29
CA ILE A 35 -1.50 10.81 -9.50
C ILE A 35 -1.94 11.43 -8.19
N GLY A 36 -2.02 12.76 -8.18
CA GLY A 36 -2.66 13.53 -7.10
C GLY A 36 -4.15 13.77 -7.40
N VAL A 37 -5.01 13.41 -6.47
CA VAL A 37 -6.46 13.70 -6.53
C VAL A 37 -6.76 14.92 -5.69
N LEU A 38 -7.12 16.01 -6.34
CA LEU A 38 -7.41 17.30 -5.71
C LEU A 38 -8.90 17.64 -5.81
N GLY A 39 -9.38 18.42 -4.88
CA GLY A 39 -10.76 18.92 -4.89
C GLY A 39 -11.26 19.30 -3.51
N ALA A 40 -12.41 19.99 -3.46
CA ALA A 40 -13.04 20.40 -2.22
C ALA A 40 -13.46 19.20 -1.35
N ASN A 41 -13.62 19.45 -0.04
CA ASN A 41 -14.19 18.44 0.86
C ASN A 41 -15.61 18.06 0.42
N GLY A 42 -15.91 16.76 0.50
CA GLY A 42 -17.20 16.24 0.02
C GLY A 42 -17.33 16.10 -1.51
N ALA A 43 -16.25 16.33 -2.28
CA ALA A 43 -16.26 16.15 -3.75
C ALA A 43 -16.25 14.68 -4.19
N GLY A 44 -16.16 13.72 -3.28
CA GLY A 44 -16.18 12.29 -3.60
C GLY A 44 -14.79 11.66 -3.74
N LYS A 45 -13.71 12.33 -3.37
CA LYS A 45 -12.32 11.83 -3.49
C LYS A 45 -12.13 10.50 -2.75
N SER A 46 -12.45 10.45 -1.46
CA SER A 46 -12.35 9.22 -0.65
C SER A 46 -13.29 8.11 -1.15
N THR A 47 -14.48 8.49 -1.66
CA THR A 47 -15.40 7.54 -2.28
C THR A 47 -14.80 6.91 -3.53
N LEU A 48 -14.14 7.71 -4.37
CA LEU A 48 -13.42 7.22 -5.55
C LEU A 48 -12.34 6.19 -5.15
N LEU A 49 -11.49 6.50 -4.16
CA LEU A 49 -10.48 5.56 -3.68
C LEU A 49 -11.08 4.28 -3.10
N ARG A 50 -12.20 4.38 -2.35
CA ARG A 50 -12.90 3.21 -1.82
C ARG A 50 -13.46 2.29 -2.91
N ILE A 51 -13.98 2.87 -4.00
CA ILE A 51 -14.41 2.09 -5.17
C ILE A 51 -13.20 1.43 -5.83
N MET A 52 -12.12 2.17 -6.07
CA MET A 52 -10.89 1.63 -6.65
C MET A 52 -10.27 0.52 -5.79
N ALA A 53 -10.35 0.63 -4.48
CA ALA A 53 -9.90 -0.40 -3.53
C ALA A 53 -10.85 -1.62 -3.42
N GLY A 54 -12.01 -1.60 -4.11
CA GLY A 54 -13.01 -2.66 -4.03
C GLY A 54 -13.79 -2.71 -2.71
N VAL A 55 -13.67 -1.68 -1.88
CA VAL A 55 -14.37 -1.55 -0.58
C VAL A 55 -15.82 -1.10 -0.78
N ASP A 56 -16.05 -0.11 -1.66
CA ASP A 56 -17.38 0.32 -2.05
C ASP A 56 -17.74 -0.30 -3.40
N LYS A 57 -18.78 -1.13 -3.41
CA LYS A 57 -19.25 -1.85 -4.61
C LYS A 57 -20.60 -1.31 -5.12
N ASP A 58 -21.15 -0.32 -4.44
CA ASP A 58 -22.42 0.31 -4.80
C ASP A 58 -22.18 1.53 -5.71
N PHE A 59 -22.01 1.28 -7.00
CA PHE A 59 -21.79 2.29 -8.02
C PHE A 59 -22.36 1.83 -9.37
N ALA A 60 -22.58 2.76 -10.29
CA ALA A 60 -22.95 2.47 -11.68
C ALA A 60 -21.74 2.69 -12.61
N GLY A 61 -21.74 2.02 -13.75
CA GLY A 61 -20.61 1.96 -14.67
C GLY A 61 -19.64 0.83 -14.32
N GLU A 62 -18.40 0.95 -14.75
CA GLU A 62 -17.35 -0.05 -14.53
C GLU A 62 -16.14 0.58 -13.83
N ALA A 63 -15.56 -0.16 -12.88
CA ALA A 63 -14.29 0.19 -12.24
C ALA A 63 -13.57 -1.12 -11.87
N PHE A 64 -12.43 -1.40 -12.49
CA PHE A 64 -11.73 -2.66 -12.31
C PHE A 64 -10.22 -2.52 -12.51
N PRO A 65 -9.41 -3.24 -11.72
CA PRO A 65 -7.98 -3.40 -11.94
C PRO A 65 -7.70 -4.39 -13.09
N ALA A 66 -6.51 -4.34 -13.65
CA ALA A 66 -6.00 -5.40 -14.50
C ALA A 66 -5.88 -6.70 -13.70
N GLU A 67 -5.97 -7.85 -14.38
CA GLU A 67 -5.86 -9.15 -13.74
C GLU A 67 -4.52 -9.31 -12.99
N GLY A 68 -4.59 -9.83 -11.77
CA GLY A 68 -3.42 -10.06 -10.91
C GLY A 68 -2.87 -8.80 -10.21
N THR A 69 -3.46 -7.62 -10.40
CA THR A 69 -3.02 -6.38 -9.74
C THR A 69 -3.28 -6.41 -8.24
N ARG A 70 -2.22 -6.22 -7.45
CA ARG A 70 -2.31 -6.08 -5.99
C ARG A 70 -2.49 -4.61 -5.63
N ILE A 71 -3.62 -4.29 -5.04
CA ILE A 71 -3.95 -2.92 -4.61
C ILE A 71 -3.73 -2.80 -3.11
N GLY A 72 -2.86 -1.87 -2.71
CA GLY A 72 -2.73 -1.41 -1.34
C GLY A 72 -3.59 -0.17 -1.10
N TYR A 73 -4.35 -0.14 -0.01
CA TYR A 73 -5.24 0.98 0.31
C TYR A 73 -5.05 1.47 1.74
N LEU A 74 -4.77 2.77 1.89
CA LEU A 74 -4.77 3.47 3.17
C LEU A 74 -6.04 4.32 3.26
N PRO A 75 -7.04 3.92 4.06
CA PRO A 75 -8.21 4.74 4.35
C PRO A 75 -7.87 5.89 5.30
N GLN A 76 -8.76 6.89 5.37
CA GLN A 76 -8.61 8.00 6.30
C GLN A 76 -8.54 7.53 7.77
N GLU A 77 -9.31 6.52 8.13
CA GLU A 77 -9.33 5.89 9.47
C GLU A 77 -9.01 4.39 9.34
N PRO A 78 -7.72 4.00 9.37
CA PRO A 78 -7.34 2.61 9.25
C PRO A 78 -7.71 1.81 10.50
N GLN A 79 -8.15 0.58 10.30
CA GLN A 79 -8.40 -0.38 11.35
C GLN A 79 -7.20 -1.31 11.51
N LEU A 80 -6.73 -1.46 12.74
CA LEU A 80 -5.68 -2.40 13.11
C LEU A 80 -6.30 -3.55 13.90
N ASP A 81 -5.73 -4.76 13.77
CA ASP A 81 -6.16 -5.92 14.54
C ASP A 81 -5.79 -5.70 16.03
N PRO A 82 -6.78 -5.61 16.95
CA PRO A 82 -6.52 -5.32 18.36
C PRO A 82 -5.75 -6.44 19.09
N LYS A 83 -5.57 -7.59 18.47
CA LYS A 83 -4.82 -8.74 19.03
C LYS A 83 -3.32 -8.68 18.74
N LYS A 84 -2.87 -7.73 17.93
CA LYS A 84 -1.48 -7.58 17.49
C LYS A 84 -0.88 -6.30 18.03
N ASN A 85 0.41 -6.34 18.39
CA ASN A 85 1.19 -5.15 18.68
C ASN A 85 1.70 -4.48 17.39
N VAL A 86 2.39 -3.36 17.53
CA VAL A 86 2.93 -2.58 16.38
C VAL A 86 3.85 -3.42 15.52
N LEU A 87 4.82 -4.12 16.12
CA LEU A 87 5.78 -4.94 15.39
C LEU A 87 5.10 -6.09 14.63
N GLN A 88 4.12 -6.75 15.24
CA GLN A 88 3.38 -7.83 14.60
C GLN A 88 2.61 -7.36 13.35
N HIS A 89 2.09 -6.13 13.37
CA HIS A 89 1.47 -5.54 12.18
C HIS A 89 2.47 -5.28 11.07
N VAL A 90 3.67 -4.81 11.40
CA VAL A 90 4.73 -4.54 10.43
C VAL A 90 5.30 -5.84 9.87
N GLU A 91 5.57 -6.83 10.72
CA GLU A 91 6.08 -8.14 10.31
C GLU A 91 5.11 -8.91 9.40
N GLU A 92 3.80 -8.77 9.63
CA GLU A 92 2.80 -9.34 8.74
C GLU A 92 2.91 -8.82 7.30
N ALA A 93 3.27 -7.56 7.12
CA ALA A 93 3.45 -6.95 5.81
C ALA A 93 4.61 -7.55 5.01
N VAL A 94 5.64 -8.04 5.69
CA VAL A 94 6.83 -8.62 5.09
C VAL A 94 6.88 -10.15 5.18
N ALA A 95 5.82 -10.80 5.67
CA ALA A 95 5.78 -12.23 5.94
C ALA A 95 6.15 -13.08 4.69
N GLU A 96 5.66 -12.71 3.51
CA GLU A 96 6.00 -13.43 2.27
C GLU A 96 7.49 -13.26 1.90
N LYS A 97 8.04 -12.07 2.10
CA LYS A 97 9.47 -11.80 1.89
C LYS A 97 10.33 -12.63 2.86
N ARG A 98 9.92 -12.72 4.13
CA ARG A 98 10.60 -13.55 5.13
C ARG A 98 10.56 -15.04 4.79
N LYS A 99 9.45 -15.55 4.26
CA LYS A 99 9.35 -16.95 3.79
C LYS A 99 10.35 -17.25 2.67
N ILE A 100 10.58 -16.31 1.75
CA ILE A 100 11.58 -16.47 0.69
C ILE A 100 12.97 -16.61 1.29
N LEU A 101 13.36 -15.73 2.23
CA LEU A 101 14.64 -15.80 2.93
C LEU A 101 14.80 -17.09 3.72
N GLN A 102 13.79 -17.45 4.51
CA GLN A 102 13.81 -18.69 5.28
C GLN A 102 13.98 -19.92 4.38
N ARG A 103 13.26 -19.98 3.28
CA ARG A 103 13.37 -21.09 2.34
C ARG A 103 14.74 -21.16 1.67
N TYR A 104 15.32 -20.01 1.35
CA TYR A 104 16.68 -19.92 0.84
C TYR A 104 17.70 -20.45 1.86
N GLU A 105 17.58 -20.07 3.14
CA GLU A 105 18.44 -20.55 4.22
C GLU A 105 18.32 -22.06 4.43
N GLU A 106 17.09 -22.61 4.44
CA GLU A 106 16.83 -24.05 4.56
C GLU A 106 17.52 -24.85 3.46
N ILE A 107 17.41 -24.40 2.20
CA ILE A 107 18.06 -25.05 1.06
C ILE A 107 19.58 -24.88 1.14
N SER A 108 20.06 -23.69 1.49
CA SER A 108 21.50 -23.44 1.65
C SER A 108 22.14 -24.36 2.69
N ALA A 109 21.46 -24.64 3.78
CA ALA A 109 21.93 -25.54 4.84
C ALA A 109 21.92 -27.03 4.41
N ASN A 110 21.07 -27.42 3.46
CA ASN A 110 20.87 -28.78 2.98
C ASN A 110 20.93 -28.87 1.46
N TYR A 111 21.90 -28.18 0.85
CA TYR A 111 22.04 -28.11 -0.60
C TYR A 111 22.22 -29.49 -1.24
N SER A 112 21.47 -29.73 -2.32
CA SER A 112 21.57 -30.92 -3.17
C SER A 112 21.30 -30.55 -4.62
N ASP A 113 21.69 -31.46 -5.55
CA ASP A 113 21.45 -31.24 -6.97
C ASP A 113 19.94 -31.14 -7.29
N ASP A 114 19.08 -31.81 -6.51
CA ASP A 114 17.62 -31.73 -6.66
C ASP A 114 17.04 -30.35 -6.29
N THR A 115 17.74 -29.59 -5.46
CA THR A 115 17.31 -28.25 -4.99
C THR A 115 18.02 -27.10 -5.72
N ALA A 116 18.94 -27.39 -6.62
CA ALA A 116 19.78 -26.37 -7.30
C ALA A 116 18.95 -25.34 -8.07
N ASP A 117 17.93 -25.76 -8.81
CA ASP A 117 17.07 -24.87 -9.59
C ASP A 117 16.17 -23.98 -8.68
N GLU A 118 15.71 -24.51 -7.56
CA GLU A 118 14.94 -23.73 -6.58
C GLU A 118 15.84 -22.72 -5.88
N PHE A 119 17.04 -23.12 -5.50
CA PHE A 119 18.04 -22.24 -4.89
C PHE A 119 18.37 -21.04 -5.79
N ALA A 120 18.66 -21.28 -7.06
CA ALA A 120 18.96 -20.22 -8.02
C ALA A 120 17.78 -19.24 -8.17
N ARG A 121 16.55 -19.76 -8.29
CA ARG A 121 15.34 -18.91 -8.39
C ARG A 121 15.10 -18.07 -7.16
N LEU A 122 15.30 -18.63 -5.96
CA LEU A 122 15.17 -17.87 -4.71
C LEU A 122 16.24 -16.79 -4.61
N GLN A 123 17.48 -17.09 -5.00
CA GLN A 123 18.55 -16.11 -5.04
C GLN A 123 18.21 -14.94 -5.96
N ASP A 124 17.77 -15.22 -7.18
CA ASP A 124 17.34 -14.19 -8.13
C ASP A 124 16.20 -13.31 -7.56
N GLN A 125 15.24 -13.92 -6.84
CA GLN A 125 14.15 -13.19 -6.19
C GLN A 125 14.65 -12.29 -5.05
N ILE A 126 15.57 -12.78 -4.23
CA ILE A 126 16.17 -12.05 -3.11
C ILE A 126 16.95 -10.86 -3.64
N ASP A 127 17.77 -11.06 -4.68
CA ASP A 127 18.57 -10.01 -5.30
C ASP A 127 17.69 -8.96 -5.98
N ALA A 128 16.70 -9.39 -6.76
CA ALA A 128 15.78 -8.49 -7.47
C ALA A 128 14.95 -7.61 -6.53
N GLN A 129 14.62 -8.09 -5.33
CA GLN A 129 13.83 -7.37 -4.34
C GLN A 129 14.69 -6.78 -3.20
N ASN A 130 16.02 -6.92 -3.26
CA ASN A 130 16.97 -6.50 -2.22
C ASN A 130 16.58 -7.01 -0.82
N LEU A 131 16.20 -8.29 -0.71
CA LEU A 131 15.72 -8.85 0.56
C LEU A 131 16.83 -9.12 1.56
N TRP A 132 18.10 -9.12 1.17
CA TRP A 132 19.25 -9.27 2.09
C TRP A 132 19.23 -8.23 3.22
N ASP A 133 18.72 -7.02 2.91
CA ASP A 133 18.65 -5.90 3.84
C ASP A 133 17.23 -5.71 4.40
N LEU A 134 16.38 -6.75 4.39
CA LEU A 134 14.96 -6.64 4.77
C LEU A 134 14.77 -6.08 6.18
N ASP A 135 15.58 -6.52 7.15
CA ASP A 135 15.51 -6.01 8.52
C ASP A 135 15.81 -4.52 8.59
N ALA A 136 16.87 -4.08 7.90
CA ALA A 136 17.24 -2.66 7.83
C ALA A 136 16.15 -1.84 7.10
N GLN A 137 15.50 -2.39 6.08
CA GLN A 137 14.38 -1.71 5.40
C GLN A 137 13.18 -1.53 6.34
N VAL A 138 12.85 -2.56 7.13
CA VAL A 138 11.76 -2.52 8.10
C VAL A 138 12.06 -1.50 9.20
N GLU A 139 13.24 -1.56 9.82
CA GLU A 139 13.66 -0.61 10.86
C GLU A 139 13.66 0.82 10.32
N HIS A 140 14.23 1.04 9.14
CA HIS A 140 14.27 2.36 8.52
C HIS A 140 12.87 2.93 8.25
N ALA A 141 11.92 2.11 7.78
CA ALA A 141 10.55 2.56 7.56
C ALA A 141 9.83 2.89 8.88
N MET A 142 10.04 2.09 9.92
CA MET A 142 9.48 2.32 11.26
C MET A 142 10.02 3.63 11.85
N ASP A 143 11.32 3.86 11.77
CA ASP A 143 11.98 5.07 12.28
C ASP A 143 11.56 6.32 11.50
N ALA A 144 11.57 6.25 10.16
CA ALA A 144 11.21 7.36 9.29
C ALA A 144 9.76 7.84 9.50
N LEU A 145 8.84 6.91 9.79
CA LEU A 145 7.45 7.22 10.12
C LEU A 145 7.23 7.43 11.62
N ARG A 146 8.29 7.38 12.45
CA ARG A 146 8.23 7.55 13.89
C ARG A 146 7.14 6.70 14.54
N LEU A 147 7.19 5.40 14.27
CA LEU A 147 6.23 4.45 14.85
C LEU A 147 6.39 4.40 16.38
N PRO A 148 5.31 4.09 17.11
CA PRO A 148 5.40 3.71 18.51
C PRO A 148 6.31 2.49 18.72
N PRO A 149 6.78 2.21 19.95
CA PRO A 149 7.55 1.02 20.25
C PRO A 149 6.89 -0.25 19.71
N GLY A 150 7.70 -1.18 19.19
CA GLY A 150 7.19 -2.38 18.50
C GLY A 150 6.29 -3.28 19.38
N ASP A 151 6.50 -3.27 20.70
CA ASP A 151 5.71 -4.01 21.68
C ASP A 151 4.43 -3.26 22.16
N ALA A 152 4.22 -2.02 21.69
CA ALA A 152 3.06 -1.23 22.09
C ALA A 152 1.75 -1.88 21.61
N ASP A 153 0.76 -1.88 22.52
CA ASP A 153 -0.61 -2.35 22.25
C ASP A 153 -1.33 -1.33 21.35
N VAL A 154 -1.75 -1.78 20.17
CA VAL A 154 -2.42 -0.90 19.18
C VAL A 154 -3.76 -0.34 19.67
N THR A 155 -4.37 -0.95 20.68
CA THR A 155 -5.64 -0.45 21.24
C THR A 155 -5.46 0.86 22.00
N THR A 156 -4.27 1.10 22.55
CA THR A 156 -3.94 2.28 23.34
C THR A 156 -3.41 3.44 22.52
N LEU A 157 -3.10 3.20 21.23
CA LEU A 157 -2.54 4.20 20.35
C LEU A 157 -3.55 5.30 19.98
N SER A 158 -3.05 6.52 19.83
CA SER A 158 -3.80 7.63 19.23
C SER A 158 -4.15 7.33 17.77
N GLY A 159 -5.14 8.06 17.23
CA GLY A 159 -5.51 7.92 15.81
C GLY A 159 -4.35 8.18 14.84
N GLY A 160 -3.50 9.16 15.16
CA GLY A 160 -2.30 9.46 14.36
C GLY A 160 -1.26 8.33 14.39
N GLU A 161 -1.03 7.72 15.55
CA GLU A 161 -0.13 6.58 15.69
C GLU A 161 -0.65 5.35 14.93
N LYS A 162 -1.94 5.02 15.09
CA LYS A 162 -2.59 3.93 14.31
C LYS A 162 -2.42 4.14 12.82
N ARG A 163 -2.56 5.39 12.37
CA ARG A 163 -2.41 5.75 10.98
C ARG A 163 -0.98 5.56 10.48
N ARG A 164 0.03 5.96 11.26
CA ARG A 164 1.45 5.72 10.92
C ARG A 164 1.79 4.23 10.85
N VAL A 165 1.29 3.43 11.77
CA VAL A 165 1.44 1.96 11.74
C VAL A 165 0.80 1.37 10.48
N ALA A 166 -0.42 1.77 10.14
CA ALA A 166 -1.10 1.30 8.95
C ALA A 166 -0.39 1.72 7.66
N LEU A 167 0.13 2.95 7.61
CA LEU A 167 0.92 3.44 6.48
C LEU A 167 2.22 2.63 6.33
N CYS A 168 3.00 2.46 7.40
CA CYS A 168 4.22 1.66 7.38
C CYS A 168 3.95 0.24 6.86
N ARG A 169 2.95 -0.44 7.42
CA ARG A 169 2.50 -1.76 6.98
C ARG A 169 2.20 -1.77 5.48
N LEU A 170 1.45 -0.78 4.99
CA LEU A 170 1.07 -0.68 3.60
C LEU A 170 2.26 -0.53 2.66
N LEU A 171 3.24 0.31 3.02
CA LEU A 171 4.41 0.59 2.18
C LEU A 171 5.38 -0.61 2.11
N LEU A 172 5.42 -1.45 3.14
CA LEU A 172 6.28 -2.62 3.19
C LEU A 172 5.70 -3.85 2.49
N GLN A 173 4.37 -3.94 2.36
CA GLN A 173 3.73 -5.07 1.69
C GLN A 173 3.86 -4.98 0.16
N PRO A 174 3.84 -6.12 -0.55
CA PRO A 174 3.88 -6.13 -2.01
C PRO A 174 2.61 -5.51 -2.58
N ALA A 175 2.75 -4.47 -3.39
CA ALA A 175 1.65 -3.83 -4.10
C ALA A 175 2.11 -3.38 -5.50
N ASP A 176 1.19 -3.39 -6.45
CA ASP A 176 1.38 -2.89 -7.80
C ASP A 176 0.72 -1.52 -7.95
N MET A 177 -0.25 -1.21 -7.07
CA MET A 177 -0.94 0.07 -7.01
C MET A 177 -1.18 0.46 -5.55
N LEU A 178 -0.86 1.71 -5.20
CA LEU A 178 -1.13 2.30 -3.88
C LEU A 178 -2.23 3.36 -4.00
N LEU A 179 -3.24 3.23 -3.14
CA LEU A 179 -4.33 4.18 -2.99
C LEU A 179 -4.24 4.81 -1.60
N LEU A 180 -3.92 6.09 -1.53
CA LEU A 180 -3.59 6.78 -0.29
C LEU A 180 -4.56 7.93 -0.03
N ASP A 181 -5.36 7.83 1.02
CA ASP A 181 -6.29 8.89 1.42
C ASP A 181 -5.63 9.81 2.46
N GLU A 182 -5.14 10.98 2.02
CA GLU A 182 -4.44 11.99 2.84
C GLU A 182 -3.23 11.42 3.61
N PRO A 183 -2.26 10.77 2.97
CA PRO A 183 -1.21 10.01 3.64
C PRO A 183 -0.28 10.85 4.51
N THR A 184 -0.19 12.15 4.28
CA THR A 184 0.68 13.10 5.01
C THR A 184 0.06 13.60 6.32
N ASN A 185 -1.23 13.37 6.56
CA ASN A 185 -1.87 13.80 7.80
C ASN A 185 -1.24 13.11 9.02
N HIS A 186 -0.97 13.89 10.06
CA HIS A 186 -0.31 13.46 11.29
C HIS A 186 1.16 13.04 11.13
N LEU A 187 1.82 13.37 10.02
CA LEU A 187 3.25 13.23 9.83
C LEU A 187 3.95 14.56 10.08
N ASP A 188 5.18 14.51 10.61
CA ASP A 188 6.07 15.66 10.64
C ASP A 188 6.78 15.88 9.30
N ALA A 189 7.49 16.98 9.15
CA ALA A 189 8.14 17.36 7.89
C ALA A 189 9.18 16.32 7.41
N GLU A 190 9.90 15.67 8.32
CA GLU A 190 10.90 14.66 7.97
C GLU A 190 10.23 13.37 7.45
N SER A 191 9.17 12.92 8.12
CA SER A 191 8.37 11.78 7.69
C SER A 191 7.68 12.03 6.34
N VAL A 192 7.16 13.26 6.12
CA VAL A 192 6.59 13.66 4.83
C VAL A 192 7.66 13.59 3.73
N ALA A 193 8.83 14.20 3.95
CA ALA A 193 9.91 14.19 2.95
C ALA A 193 10.43 12.77 2.64
N TRP A 194 10.43 11.88 3.64
CA TRP A 194 10.76 10.47 3.41
C TRP A 194 9.68 9.77 2.58
N LEU A 195 8.40 9.97 2.94
CA LEU A 195 7.28 9.36 2.23
C LEU A 195 7.23 9.82 0.77
N GLU A 196 7.44 11.10 0.48
CA GLU A 196 7.48 11.65 -0.88
C GLU A 196 8.57 10.97 -1.72
N ARG A 197 9.76 10.79 -1.16
CA ARG A 197 10.85 10.06 -1.84
C ARG A 197 10.46 8.61 -2.10
N PHE A 198 9.93 7.93 -1.08
CA PHE A 198 9.47 6.55 -1.20
C PHE A 198 8.44 6.39 -2.34
N LEU A 199 7.42 7.25 -2.37
CA LEU A 199 6.36 7.21 -3.37
C LEU A 199 6.86 7.57 -4.79
N LYS A 200 7.84 8.46 -4.89
CA LYS A 200 8.50 8.79 -6.16
C LYS A 200 9.25 7.60 -6.74
N ASP A 201 9.97 6.86 -5.89
CA ASP A 201 10.79 5.72 -6.28
C ASP A 201 9.99 4.40 -6.35
N PHE A 202 8.75 4.40 -5.85
CA PHE A 202 7.87 3.24 -5.93
C PHE A 202 7.62 2.85 -7.39
N PRO A 203 7.88 1.58 -7.80
CA PRO A 203 7.80 1.18 -9.21
C PRO A 203 6.38 1.08 -9.76
N GLY A 204 5.37 0.99 -8.87
CA GLY A 204 3.96 0.86 -9.22
C GLY A 204 3.22 2.18 -9.38
N CYS A 205 1.91 2.08 -9.61
CA CYS A 205 1.02 3.23 -9.67
C CYS A 205 0.71 3.76 -8.25
N VAL A 206 0.70 5.08 -8.10
CA VAL A 206 0.29 5.76 -6.86
C VAL A 206 -0.84 6.72 -7.16
N VAL A 207 -1.94 6.60 -6.41
CA VAL A 207 -3.05 7.57 -6.41
C VAL A 207 -3.21 8.09 -4.99
N ALA A 208 -2.92 9.35 -4.78
CA ALA A 208 -2.98 9.97 -3.45
C ALA A 208 -3.95 11.15 -3.43
N ILE A 209 -4.84 11.19 -2.43
CA ILE A 209 -5.59 12.39 -2.10
C ILE A 209 -4.68 13.25 -1.23
N THR A 210 -4.50 14.50 -1.62
CA THR A 210 -3.74 15.47 -0.85
C THR A 210 -4.44 16.83 -0.88
N HIS A 211 -4.26 17.62 0.17
CA HIS A 211 -4.71 19.01 0.23
C HIS A 211 -3.61 19.98 -0.18
N ASP A 212 -2.34 19.56 -0.12
CA ASP A 212 -1.18 20.35 -0.55
C ASP A 212 -0.84 20.05 -2.01
N ARG A 213 -0.36 21.11 -2.70
CA ARG A 213 0.08 21.04 -4.10
C ARG A 213 1.55 20.73 -4.19
#